data_df49af06fe1b9f2ea0248e32beca25ad
#
_entry.id   df49af06fe1b9f2ea0248e32beca25ad
#
_cell.length_a   1.000
_cell.length_b   1.000
_cell.length_c   1.000
_cell.angle_alpha   90.00
_cell.angle_beta   90.00
_cell.angle_gamma   90.00
#
_symmetry.space_group_name_H-M   'P 1'
#
loop_
_entity.id
_entity.type
_entity.pdbx_description
1 polymer ?
#
loop_
_entity_poly.entity_id
_entity_poly.type
_entity_poly.pdbx_seq_one_letter_code
_entity_poly.pdbx_strand_id
1 'polypeptide(L)'
;VQVQINYKSASASIVDQEVTQVVEDVIGGAEGIKNIDSKSENGRSTINVEFDTSIDLDNAANDIRERVARVVDNLPSESDPPQILKRAAGFTTTMWLSLSSSTWSDLELGDYAERYLVDQFSSIKNVGRILVGGLRELSIRVWVDPIKLAANDLTIKEVELAMRGENISLPAGTLEADNIDLTLNLDKSYNDINSIKQLPIKKTGNKVVLLSDVANIEFGPVSEKTLFKSQTKDQVNLKTVGIGIYARSGASTVELSDDIKKKITEVKKSLPDGLDLRISFNRANYVEAAIEEVYKTLLIAFILVVLIIYLFLGNL
;
A
#
# COMPACT_ATOMS: atom_id res chain seq x y z
N VAL A 1 -13.28 -0.23 11.63
CA VAL A 1 -12.03 -1.01 11.80
C VAL A 1 -11.93 -2.00 10.67
N GLN A 2 -10.71 -2.25 10.19
CA GLN A 2 -10.48 -3.26 9.15
C GLN A 2 -9.49 -4.30 9.69
N VAL A 3 -9.82 -5.58 9.50
CA VAL A 3 -8.90 -6.70 9.74
C VAL A 3 -8.47 -7.25 8.38
N GLN A 4 -7.16 -7.38 8.16
CA GLN A 4 -6.59 -7.94 6.94
C GLN A 4 -5.66 -9.08 7.29
N ILE A 5 -5.81 -10.22 6.60
CA ILE A 5 -4.98 -11.40 6.78
C ILE A 5 -4.57 -11.91 5.40
N ASN A 6 -3.27 -12.11 5.17
CA ASN A 6 -2.80 -12.71 3.94
C ASN A 6 -2.53 -14.20 4.17
N TYR A 7 -3.05 -15.03 3.29
CA TYR A 7 -2.79 -16.47 3.25
C TYR A 7 -2.33 -16.84 1.84
N LYS A 8 -1.06 -16.63 1.59
CA LYS A 8 -0.44 -16.76 0.26
C LYS A 8 -0.73 -18.14 -0.34
N SER A 9 -1.00 -18.17 -1.63
CA SER A 9 -1.28 -19.37 -2.42
C SER A 9 -2.60 -20.09 -2.11
N ALA A 10 -3.40 -19.65 -1.14
CA ALA A 10 -4.73 -20.20 -0.88
C ALA A 10 -5.76 -19.65 -1.87
N SER A 11 -6.71 -20.49 -2.28
CA SER A 11 -7.86 -20.04 -3.08
C SER A 11 -8.83 -19.21 -2.23
N ALA A 12 -9.65 -18.39 -2.87
CA ALA A 12 -10.66 -17.57 -2.18
C ALA A 12 -11.59 -18.41 -1.27
N SER A 13 -11.95 -19.63 -1.69
CA SER A 13 -12.78 -20.55 -0.90
C SER A 13 -12.07 -21.04 0.36
N ILE A 14 -10.77 -21.35 0.27
CA ILE A 14 -9.96 -21.77 1.43
C ILE A 14 -9.77 -20.58 2.37
N VAL A 15 -9.46 -19.40 1.84
CA VAL A 15 -9.35 -18.17 2.63
C VAL A 15 -10.64 -17.88 3.37
N ASP A 16 -11.79 -18.08 2.71
CA ASP A 16 -13.11 -17.89 3.31
C ASP A 16 -13.32 -18.80 4.51
N GLN A 17 -13.13 -20.11 4.32
CA GLN A 17 -13.44 -21.12 5.33
C GLN A 17 -12.45 -21.14 6.48
N GLU A 18 -11.14 -21.04 6.20
CA GLU A 18 -10.10 -21.23 7.20
C GLU A 18 -9.63 -19.92 7.85
N VAL A 19 -9.95 -18.77 7.26
CA VAL A 19 -9.50 -17.48 7.78
C VAL A 19 -10.67 -16.54 8.05
N THR A 20 -11.50 -16.24 7.02
CA THR A 20 -12.52 -15.21 7.13
C THR A 20 -13.58 -15.59 8.15
N GLN A 21 -14.21 -16.76 8.03
CA GLN A 21 -15.25 -17.23 8.92
C GLN A 21 -14.76 -17.38 10.37
N VAL A 22 -13.55 -17.92 10.57
CA VAL A 22 -12.95 -18.09 11.90
C VAL A 22 -12.79 -16.75 12.62
N VAL A 23 -12.46 -15.69 11.88
CA VAL A 23 -12.27 -14.35 12.43
C VAL A 23 -13.60 -13.62 12.59
N GLU A 24 -14.54 -13.76 11.66
CA GLU A 24 -15.90 -13.21 11.76
C GLU A 24 -16.64 -13.71 13.00
N ASP A 25 -16.55 -15.00 13.28
CA ASP A 25 -17.23 -15.62 14.43
C ASP A 25 -16.85 -14.96 15.77
N VAL A 26 -15.60 -14.56 15.93
CA VAL A 26 -15.14 -13.91 17.18
C VAL A 26 -15.36 -12.41 17.17
N ILE A 27 -15.36 -11.77 16.01
CA ILE A 27 -15.61 -10.35 15.86
C ILE A 27 -17.09 -10.04 16.07
N GLY A 28 -18.00 -10.88 15.57
CA GLY A 28 -19.45 -10.65 15.62
C GLY A 28 -20.04 -10.41 17.01
N GLY A 29 -19.32 -10.82 18.06
CA GLY A 29 -19.70 -10.56 19.45
C GLY A 29 -19.23 -9.21 20.02
N ALA A 30 -18.59 -8.33 19.24
CA ALA A 30 -18.14 -7.04 19.75
C ALA A 30 -19.30 -6.04 19.90
N GLU A 31 -19.24 -5.19 20.93
CA GLU A 31 -20.29 -4.23 21.23
C GLU A 31 -20.27 -3.05 20.23
N GLY A 32 -21.45 -2.59 19.86
CA GLY A 32 -21.63 -1.42 19.00
C GLY A 32 -21.31 -1.64 17.52
N ILE A 33 -21.25 -2.88 17.07
CA ILE A 33 -21.13 -3.18 15.64
C ILE A 33 -22.44 -2.85 14.93
N LYS A 34 -22.33 -2.07 13.87
CA LYS A 34 -23.43 -1.72 12.96
C LYS A 34 -23.48 -2.65 11.75
N ASN A 35 -22.31 -2.96 11.18
CA ASN A 35 -22.20 -3.84 10.02
C ASN A 35 -20.82 -4.52 9.96
N ILE A 36 -20.80 -5.75 9.44
CA ILE A 36 -19.57 -6.46 9.07
C ILE A 36 -19.67 -6.78 7.58
N ASP A 37 -18.66 -6.38 6.83
CA ASP A 37 -18.52 -6.64 5.41
C ASP A 37 -17.18 -7.31 5.15
N SER A 38 -17.21 -8.51 4.59
CA SER A 38 -16.02 -9.32 4.40
C SER A 38 -15.81 -9.66 2.94
N LYS A 39 -14.55 -9.73 2.56
CA LYS A 39 -14.11 -10.09 1.22
C LYS A 39 -12.99 -11.11 1.27
N SER A 40 -13.27 -12.31 0.74
CA SER A 40 -12.29 -13.38 0.58
C SER A 40 -11.81 -13.40 -0.88
N GLU A 41 -10.52 -13.17 -1.07
CA GLU A 41 -9.84 -13.21 -2.37
C GLU A 41 -8.74 -14.29 -2.34
N ASN A 42 -8.22 -14.64 -3.52
CA ASN A 42 -7.07 -15.54 -3.58
C ASN A 42 -5.89 -14.94 -2.80
N GLY A 43 -5.50 -15.60 -1.72
CA GLY A 43 -4.39 -15.21 -0.88
C GLY A 43 -4.69 -14.13 0.14
N ARG A 44 -5.93 -13.63 0.29
CA ARG A 44 -6.24 -12.52 1.21
C ARG A 44 -7.67 -12.54 1.73
N SER A 45 -7.80 -12.32 3.04
CA SER A 45 -9.05 -11.97 3.71
C SER A 45 -9.04 -10.49 4.10
N THR A 46 -10.16 -9.81 3.92
CA THR A 46 -10.37 -8.42 4.35
C THR A 46 -11.74 -8.31 5.00
N ILE A 47 -11.79 -7.98 6.28
CA ILE A 47 -13.01 -7.85 7.08
C ILE A 47 -13.12 -6.40 7.52
N ASN A 48 -14.18 -5.72 7.11
CA ASN A 48 -14.48 -4.35 7.49
C ASN A 48 -15.58 -4.36 8.55
N VAL A 49 -15.30 -3.80 9.72
CA VAL A 49 -16.24 -3.69 10.83
C VAL A 49 -16.62 -2.23 10.99
N GLU A 50 -17.87 -1.92 10.73
CA GLU A 50 -18.47 -0.60 10.97
C GLU A 50 -19.09 -0.57 12.34
N PHE A 51 -18.72 0.42 13.15
CA PHE A 51 -19.26 0.66 14.49
C PHE A 51 -20.21 1.85 14.47
N ASP A 52 -21.10 1.93 15.45
CA ASP A 52 -21.88 3.12 15.68
C ASP A 52 -20.99 4.34 15.93
N THR A 53 -21.44 5.52 15.50
CA THR A 53 -20.70 6.78 15.64
C THR A 53 -20.45 7.21 17.08
N SER A 54 -21.18 6.65 18.04
CA SER A 54 -21.01 6.87 19.46
C SER A 54 -19.82 6.10 20.06
N ILE A 55 -19.32 5.09 19.36
CA ILE A 55 -18.22 4.24 19.82
C ILE A 55 -16.88 4.89 19.46
N ASP A 56 -16.00 4.99 20.45
CA ASP A 56 -14.64 5.43 20.23
C ASP A 56 -13.86 4.41 19.37
N LEU A 57 -13.25 4.90 18.29
CA LEU A 57 -12.58 4.05 17.30
C LEU A 57 -11.36 3.33 17.90
N ASP A 58 -10.71 3.92 18.91
CA ASP A 58 -9.54 3.33 19.56
C ASP A 58 -9.94 2.17 20.46
N ASN A 59 -11.03 2.34 21.20
CA ASN A 59 -11.61 1.27 22.02
C ASN A 59 -12.13 0.13 21.14
N ALA A 60 -12.85 0.44 20.07
CA ALA A 60 -13.32 -0.54 19.09
C ALA A 60 -12.16 -1.34 18.47
N ALA A 61 -11.09 -0.67 18.05
CA ALA A 61 -9.94 -1.35 17.46
C ALA A 61 -9.18 -2.23 18.46
N ASN A 62 -9.18 -1.85 19.76
CA ASN A 62 -8.57 -2.66 20.80
C ASN A 62 -9.42 -3.91 21.11
N ASP A 63 -10.75 -3.78 21.20
CA ASP A 63 -11.65 -4.94 21.38
C ASP A 63 -11.52 -5.94 20.23
N ILE A 64 -11.51 -5.46 18.98
CA ILE A 64 -11.26 -6.32 17.81
C ILE A 64 -9.91 -7.01 17.91
N ARG A 65 -8.85 -6.31 18.34
CA ARG A 65 -7.50 -6.90 18.47
C ARG A 65 -7.48 -8.01 19.52
N GLU A 66 -8.12 -7.81 20.64
CA GLU A 66 -8.22 -8.82 21.71
C GLU A 66 -8.99 -10.05 21.24
N ARG A 67 -10.09 -9.85 20.53
CA ARG A 67 -10.90 -10.96 20.00
C ARG A 67 -10.15 -11.76 18.95
N VAL A 68 -9.56 -11.10 17.98
CA VAL A 68 -8.77 -11.74 16.94
C VAL A 68 -7.57 -12.49 17.52
N ALA A 69 -6.91 -11.93 18.55
CA ALA A 69 -5.78 -12.59 19.21
C ALA A 69 -6.14 -13.95 19.82
N ARG A 70 -7.39 -14.16 20.23
CA ARG A 70 -7.83 -15.47 20.79
C ARG A 70 -7.90 -16.59 19.78
N VAL A 71 -7.96 -16.26 18.50
CA VAL A 71 -8.10 -17.26 17.41
C VAL A 71 -6.90 -17.31 16.48
N VAL A 72 -5.85 -16.56 16.77
CA VAL A 72 -4.61 -16.58 15.95
C VAL A 72 -4.04 -17.97 15.83
N ASP A 73 -4.07 -18.76 16.90
CA ASP A 73 -3.56 -20.14 16.92
C ASP A 73 -4.44 -21.13 16.13
N ASN A 74 -5.68 -20.72 15.80
CA ASN A 74 -6.60 -21.52 14.99
C ASN A 74 -6.46 -21.20 13.49
N LEU A 75 -5.74 -20.14 13.14
CA LEU A 75 -5.47 -19.79 11.75
C LEU A 75 -4.39 -20.70 11.16
N PRO A 76 -4.39 -20.92 9.84
CA PRO A 76 -3.34 -21.70 9.18
C PRO A 76 -1.94 -21.12 9.47
N SER A 77 -0.99 -21.99 9.76
CA SER A 77 0.41 -21.62 10.10
C SER A 77 1.11 -20.83 8.99
N GLU A 78 0.68 -21.01 7.76
CA GLU A 78 1.20 -20.31 6.58
C GLU A 78 0.56 -18.94 6.35
N SER A 79 -0.45 -18.55 7.14
CA SER A 79 -1.04 -17.23 7.08
C SER A 79 -0.15 -16.19 7.78
N ASP A 80 -0.12 -14.97 7.21
CA ASP A 80 0.53 -13.85 7.88
C ASP A 80 -0.29 -13.44 9.13
N PRO A 81 0.34 -12.88 10.17
CA PRO A 81 -0.38 -12.38 11.34
C PRO A 81 -1.46 -11.35 10.97
N PRO A 82 -2.64 -11.37 11.63
CA PRO A 82 -3.73 -10.43 11.39
C PRO A 82 -3.29 -8.97 11.58
N GLN A 83 -3.57 -8.13 10.59
CA GLN A 83 -3.34 -6.70 10.66
C GLN A 83 -4.64 -5.96 10.95
N ILE A 84 -4.71 -5.26 12.07
CA ILE A 84 -5.88 -4.47 12.46
C ILE A 84 -5.61 -3.00 12.18
N LEU A 85 -6.37 -2.45 11.23
CA LEU A 85 -6.24 -1.10 10.73
C LEU A 85 -7.43 -0.25 11.18
N LYS A 86 -7.17 0.88 11.82
CA LYS A 86 -8.20 1.86 12.11
C LYS A 86 -8.56 2.59 10.83
N ARG A 87 -9.78 2.44 10.36
CA ARG A 87 -10.32 3.22 9.25
C ARG A 87 -11.46 4.05 9.75
N ALA A 88 -11.27 5.36 9.86
CA ALA A 88 -12.39 6.25 10.09
C ALA A 88 -13.43 6.13 8.98
N ALA A 89 -14.71 6.21 9.30
CA ALA A 89 -15.77 6.29 8.31
C ALA A 89 -15.47 7.46 7.37
N GLY A 90 -15.40 7.18 6.06
CA GLY A 90 -15.03 8.19 5.06
C GLY A 90 -13.53 8.29 4.77
N PHE A 91 -12.71 7.28 5.12
CA PHE A 91 -11.30 7.21 4.73
C PHE A 91 -11.18 7.06 3.20
N THR A 92 -11.41 8.16 2.53
CA THR A 92 -11.36 8.25 1.06
C THR A 92 -10.19 9.10 0.64
N THR A 93 -9.66 8.81 -0.53
CA THR A 93 -8.56 9.60 -1.11
C THR A 93 -9.01 11.04 -1.27
N THR A 94 -8.23 11.97 -0.73
CA THR A 94 -8.44 13.41 -0.91
C THR A 94 -8.04 13.85 -2.30
N MET A 95 -6.88 13.36 -2.76
CA MET A 95 -6.33 13.70 -4.07
C MET A 95 -5.57 12.51 -4.66
N TRP A 96 -5.75 12.29 -5.96
CA TRP A 96 -4.86 11.44 -6.74
C TRP A 96 -3.99 12.31 -7.64
N LEU A 97 -2.69 12.10 -7.56
CA LEU A 97 -1.72 12.64 -8.50
C LEU A 97 -1.30 11.54 -9.46
N SER A 98 -0.97 11.91 -10.70
CA SER A 98 -0.33 11.02 -11.66
C SER A 98 1.07 11.53 -11.96
N LEU A 99 2.06 10.68 -11.74
CA LEU A 99 3.41 10.86 -12.21
C LEU A 99 3.56 10.08 -13.51
N SER A 100 3.88 10.75 -14.60
CA SER A 100 3.98 10.14 -15.93
C SER A 100 5.27 10.48 -16.65
N SER A 101 5.70 9.58 -17.53
CA SER A 101 6.87 9.78 -18.40
C SER A 101 6.71 9.05 -19.71
N SER A 102 7.35 9.59 -20.74
CA SER A 102 7.57 8.92 -22.04
C SER A 102 8.90 8.17 -22.10
N THR A 103 9.84 8.47 -21.23
CA THR A 103 11.22 7.95 -21.25
C THR A 103 11.52 6.96 -20.14
N TRP A 104 10.94 7.15 -18.95
CA TRP A 104 11.15 6.30 -17.79
C TRP A 104 10.28 5.03 -17.84
N SER A 105 10.78 3.95 -17.25
CA SER A 105 10.01 2.72 -17.07
C SER A 105 9.03 2.83 -15.90
N ASP A 106 8.03 1.94 -15.83
CA ASP A 106 7.09 1.86 -14.71
C ASP A 106 7.81 1.60 -13.37
N LEU A 107 8.92 0.85 -13.41
CA LEU A 107 9.75 0.55 -12.23
C LEU A 107 10.46 1.81 -11.72
N GLU A 108 11.10 2.56 -12.62
CA GLU A 108 11.80 3.80 -12.27
C GLU A 108 10.84 4.87 -11.76
N LEU A 109 9.64 4.99 -12.38
CA LEU A 109 8.58 5.90 -11.91
C LEU A 109 8.10 5.54 -10.52
N GLY A 110 7.89 4.24 -10.26
CA GLY A 110 7.47 3.73 -8.95
C GLY A 110 8.51 3.99 -7.86
N ASP A 111 9.77 3.65 -8.13
CA ASP A 111 10.88 3.87 -7.21
C ASP A 111 11.08 5.36 -6.89
N TYR A 112 11.02 6.22 -7.90
CA TYR A 112 11.10 7.67 -7.71
C TYR A 112 9.92 8.21 -6.89
N ALA A 113 8.70 7.76 -7.20
CA ALA A 113 7.52 8.19 -6.45
C ALA A 113 7.62 7.78 -4.96
N GLU A 114 8.04 6.55 -4.70
CA GLU A 114 8.13 6.01 -3.34
C GLU A 114 9.24 6.68 -2.53
N ARG A 115 10.44 6.81 -3.07
CA ARG A 115 11.60 7.35 -2.34
C ARG A 115 11.61 8.86 -2.18
N TYR A 116 11.09 9.58 -3.17
CA TYR A 116 11.22 11.04 -3.19
C TYR A 116 9.90 11.77 -3.01
N LEU A 117 8.82 11.34 -3.69
CA LEU A 117 7.57 12.07 -3.66
C LEU A 117 6.74 11.75 -2.41
N VAL A 118 6.74 10.50 -1.96
CA VAL A 118 6.01 10.10 -0.75
C VAL A 118 6.51 10.92 0.45
N ASP A 119 7.82 11.04 0.64
CA ASP A 119 8.38 11.80 1.76
C ASP A 119 8.02 13.29 1.68
N GLN A 120 8.09 13.88 0.48
CA GLN A 120 7.76 15.28 0.29
C GLN A 120 6.29 15.60 0.58
N PHE A 121 5.37 14.73 0.16
CA PHE A 121 3.94 14.93 0.42
C PHE A 121 3.52 14.49 1.82
N SER A 122 4.19 13.52 2.44
CA SER A 122 3.90 13.10 3.82
C SER A 122 4.24 14.17 4.86
N SER A 123 5.16 15.08 4.55
CA SER A 123 5.51 16.23 5.40
C SER A 123 4.41 17.29 5.50
N ILE A 124 3.39 17.26 4.62
CA ILE A 124 2.27 18.20 4.64
C ILE A 124 1.39 17.93 5.86
N LYS A 125 1.03 18.99 6.57
CA LYS A 125 0.12 18.91 7.71
C LYS A 125 -1.22 18.27 7.29
N ASN A 126 -1.78 17.44 8.16
CA ASN A 126 -3.05 16.73 7.94
C ASN A 126 -3.02 15.62 6.88
N VAL A 127 -1.89 15.29 6.27
CA VAL A 127 -1.74 14.06 5.52
C VAL A 127 -1.70 12.89 6.50
N GLY A 128 -2.58 11.92 6.29
CA GLY A 128 -2.69 10.72 7.13
C GLY A 128 -1.95 9.53 6.53
N ARG A 129 -2.03 9.37 5.20
CA ARG A 129 -1.40 8.27 4.47
C ARG A 129 -1.18 8.66 3.02
N ILE A 130 -0.12 8.13 2.44
CA ILE A 130 0.12 8.16 0.99
C ILE A 130 0.16 6.72 0.48
N LEU A 131 -0.44 6.49 -0.68
CA LEU A 131 -0.43 5.21 -1.38
C LEU A 131 0.10 5.43 -2.79
N VAL A 132 1.10 4.66 -3.17
CA VAL A 132 1.58 4.63 -4.55
C VAL A 132 0.82 3.54 -5.31
N GLY A 133 -0.08 3.95 -6.20
CA GLY A 133 -0.87 3.06 -7.04
C GLY A 133 -0.13 2.74 -8.33
N GLY A 134 -0.14 1.47 -8.72
CA GLY A 134 0.65 0.99 -9.86
C GLY A 134 2.12 0.78 -9.53
N LEU A 135 2.50 0.88 -8.26
CA LEU A 135 3.85 0.57 -7.81
C LEU A 135 4.21 -0.87 -8.22
N ARG A 136 5.31 -0.97 -8.91
CA ARG A 136 5.94 -2.24 -9.23
C ARG A 136 7.28 -2.26 -8.50
N GLU A 137 7.27 -2.89 -7.33
CA GLU A 137 8.50 -3.08 -6.56
C GLU A 137 9.50 -3.88 -7.38
N LEU A 138 10.74 -3.38 -7.45
CA LEU A 138 11.82 -4.08 -8.11
C LEU A 138 12.19 -5.33 -7.31
N SER A 139 12.25 -6.44 -7.98
CA SER A 139 12.65 -7.72 -7.39
C SER A 139 13.57 -8.49 -8.32
N ILE A 140 14.27 -9.44 -7.77
CA ILE A 140 15.03 -10.39 -8.56
C ILE A 140 14.14 -11.61 -8.78
N ARG A 141 13.87 -11.89 -10.05
CA ARG A 141 13.08 -13.04 -10.49
C ARG A 141 13.99 -14.21 -10.82
N VAL A 142 13.68 -15.34 -10.25
CA VAL A 142 14.38 -16.60 -10.51
C VAL A 142 13.44 -17.56 -11.22
N TRP A 143 13.64 -17.74 -12.52
CA TRP A 143 12.86 -18.65 -13.36
C TRP A 143 13.55 -20.01 -13.38
N VAL A 144 13.07 -20.92 -12.57
CA VAL A 144 13.64 -22.27 -12.43
C VAL A 144 13.22 -23.13 -13.62
N ASP A 145 14.20 -23.81 -14.23
CA ASP A 145 13.98 -24.72 -15.35
C ASP A 145 13.76 -26.16 -14.83
N PRO A 146 12.57 -26.76 -14.99
CA PRO A 146 12.29 -28.10 -14.48
C PRO A 146 13.18 -29.19 -15.08
N ILE A 147 13.60 -29.03 -16.34
CA ILE A 147 14.46 -30.01 -17.03
C ILE A 147 15.86 -29.97 -16.42
N LYS A 148 16.39 -28.78 -16.21
CA LYS A 148 17.71 -28.59 -15.59
C LYS A 148 17.72 -29.02 -14.12
N LEU A 149 16.61 -28.83 -13.39
CA LEU A 149 16.45 -29.36 -12.03
C LEU A 149 16.56 -30.89 -12.03
N ALA A 150 15.76 -31.56 -12.87
CA ALA A 150 15.77 -33.00 -12.97
C ALA A 150 17.14 -33.54 -13.39
N ALA A 151 17.84 -32.89 -14.31
CA ALA A 151 19.18 -33.27 -14.75
C ALA A 151 20.26 -33.16 -13.66
N ASN A 152 20.03 -32.33 -12.62
CA ASN A 152 20.93 -32.17 -11.47
C ASN A 152 20.38 -32.82 -10.19
N ASP A 153 19.33 -33.62 -10.29
CA ASP A 153 18.69 -34.31 -9.17
C ASP A 153 18.32 -33.34 -8.03
N LEU A 154 17.63 -32.25 -8.42
CA LEU A 154 17.19 -31.16 -7.56
C LEU A 154 15.70 -30.99 -7.61
N THR A 155 15.13 -30.60 -6.48
CA THR A 155 13.75 -30.17 -6.32
C THR A 155 13.65 -28.66 -6.19
N ILE A 156 12.48 -28.10 -6.52
CA ILE A 156 12.19 -26.67 -6.30
C ILE A 156 12.36 -26.27 -4.84
N LYS A 157 12.03 -27.19 -3.92
CA LYS A 157 12.16 -26.97 -2.48
C LYS A 157 13.61 -26.83 -2.03
N GLU A 158 14.52 -27.59 -2.61
CA GLU A 158 15.96 -27.46 -2.32
C GLU A 158 16.50 -26.12 -2.81
N VAL A 159 16.04 -25.62 -3.99
CA VAL A 159 16.41 -24.30 -4.47
C VAL A 159 15.89 -23.21 -3.53
N GLU A 160 14.62 -23.28 -3.10
CA GLU A 160 14.04 -22.35 -2.15
C GLU A 160 14.80 -22.30 -0.83
N LEU A 161 15.10 -23.47 -0.26
CA LEU A 161 15.83 -23.57 1.00
C LEU A 161 17.25 -23.03 0.88
N ALA A 162 17.96 -23.31 -0.22
CA ALA A 162 19.28 -22.76 -0.48
C ALA A 162 19.24 -21.22 -0.59
N MET A 163 18.29 -20.68 -1.33
CA MET A 163 18.13 -19.23 -1.44
C MET A 163 17.81 -18.57 -0.10
N ARG A 164 16.97 -19.18 0.73
CA ARG A 164 16.66 -18.68 2.08
C ARG A 164 17.85 -18.80 3.03
N GLY A 165 18.60 -19.90 2.94
CA GLY A 165 19.73 -20.18 3.82
C GLY A 165 20.99 -19.37 3.53
N GLU A 166 21.17 -18.94 2.29
CA GLU A 166 22.36 -18.20 1.87
C GLU A 166 22.20 -16.67 1.90
N ASN A 167 20.95 -16.17 1.90
CA ASN A 167 20.67 -14.73 1.99
C ASN A 167 20.42 -14.33 3.45
N ILE A 168 21.49 -14.30 4.25
CA ILE A 168 21.41 -14.03 5.68
C ILE A 168 22.38 -12.91 6.06
N SER A 169 21.88 -11.91 6.76
CA SER A 169 22.69 -10.94 7.51
C SER A 169 22.54 -11.26 9.01
N LEU A 170 23.58 -11.74 9.63
CA LEU A 170 23.60 -12.10 11.05
C LEU A 170 24.63 -11.25 11.81
N PRO A 171 24.28 -10.70 12.98
CA PRO A 171 25.27 -10.12 13.87
C PRO A 171 26.22 -11.25 14.36
N ALA A 172 27.49 -11.11 14.07
CA ALA A 172 28.52 -12.09 14.43
C ALA A 172 29.17 -11.83 15.80
N GLY A 173 28.65 -10.84 16.56
CA GLY A 173 29.14 -10.45 17.86
C GLY A 173 29.93 -9.14 17.85
N THR A 174 30.47 -8.76 19.00
CA THR A 174 31.33 -7.59 19.19
C THR A 174 32.72 -8.02 19.55
N LEU A 175 33.71 -7.44 18.91
CA LEU A 175 35.11 -7.52 19.34
C LEU A 175 35.37 -6.32 20.28
N GLU A 176 35.53 -6.63 21.56
CA GLU A 176 35.91 -5.66 22.58
C GLU A 176 37.45 -5.48 22.58
N ALA A 177 37.92 -4.29 22.31
CA ALA A 177 39.32 -3.89 22.48
C ALA A 177 39.36 -2.67 23.37
N ASP A 178 40.51 -2.45 24.03
CA ASP A 178 40.70 -1.48 25.16
C ASP A 178 40.09 -0.08 24.97
N ASN A 179 39.78 0.35 23.75
CA ASN A 179 39.17 1.65 23.46
C ASN A 179 38.15 1.66 22.29
N ILE A 180 37.82 0.53 21.69
CA ILE A 180 36.93 0.47 20.52
C ILE A 180 36.16 -0.84 20.55
N ASP A 181 34.82 -0.76 20.51
CA ASP A 181 33.95 -1.91 20.30
C ASP A 181 33.63 -2.02 18.80
N LEU A 182 34.07 -3.08 18.17
CA LEU A 182 33.80 -3.37 16.76
C LEU A 182 32.69 -4.40 16.69
N THR A 183 31.52 -3.99 16.18
CA THR A 183 30.43 -4.89 15.86
C THR A 183 30.75 -5.64 14.56
N LEU A 184 30.83 -6.97 14.64
CA LEU A 184 31.04 -7.83 13.49
C LEU A 184 29.68 -8.25 12.94
N ASN A 185 29.42 -7.95 11.66
CA ASN A 185 28.27 -8.43 10.93
C ASN A 185 28.73 -9.44 9.88
N LEU A 186 28.16 -10.62 9.89
CA LEU A 186 28.29 -11.56 8.79
C LEU A 186 27.18 -11.21 7.78
N ASP A 187 27.57 -10.50 6.74
CA ASP A 187 26.66 -10.12 5.65
C ASP A 187 26.91 -11.05 4.44
N LYS A 188 25.97 -11.96 4.19
CA LYS A 188 25.90 -12.80 3.00
C LYS A 188 24.76 -12.34 2.09
N SER A 189 24.40 -11.06 2.11
CA SER A 189 23.35 -10.56 1.25
C SER A 189 23.81 -10.50 -0.21
N TYR A 190 23.01 -11.09 -1.08
CA TYR A 190 23.21 -11.05 -2.52
C TYR A 190 22.45 -9.85 -3.09
N ASN A 191 23.15 -8.74 -3.32
CA ASN A 191 22.55 -7.47 -3.72
C ASN A 191 22.58 -7.22 -5.23
N ASP A 192 23.26 -8.10 -5.99
CA ASP A 192 23.35 -8.00 -7.45
C ASP A 192 23.07 -9.35 -8.13
N ILE A 193 22.68 -9.28 -9.41
CA ILE A 193 22.35 -10.49 -10.21
C ILE A 193 23.55 -11.45 -10.33
N ASN A 194 24.78 -10.93 -10.41
CA ASN A 194 25.94 -11.80 -10.65
C ASN A 194 26.28 -12.60 -9.40
N SER A 195 26.19 -12.01 -8.23
CA SER A 195 26.37 -12.74 -6.99
C SER A 195 25.27 -13.79 -6.78
N ILE A 196 24.00 -13.47 -7.07
CA ILE A 196 22.90 -14.44 -7.00
C ILE A 196 23.08 -15.61 -7.99
N LYS A 197 23.56 -15.36 -9.21
CA LYS A 197 23.86 -16.41 -10.18
C LYS A 197 24.87 -17.44 -9.65
N GLN A 198 25.79 -17.00 -8.82
CA GLN A 198 26.86 -17.84 -8.23
C GLN A 198 26.43 -18.53 -6.91
N LEU A 199 25.16 -18.37 -6.49
CA LEU A 199 24.65 -18.98 -5.28
C LEU A 199 24.69 -20.52 -5.39
N PRO A 200 25.39 -21.24 -4.49
CA PRO A 200 25.46 -22.69 -4.52
C PRO A 200 24.15 -23.31 -4.01
N ILE A 201 23.51 -24.15 -4.82
CA ILE A 201 22.27 -24.85 -4.45
C ILE A 201 22.57 -26.20 -3.82
N LYS A 202 23.48 -26.97 -4.43
CA LYS A 202 23.83 -28.33 -3.96
C LYS A 202 25.30 -28.62 -4.18
N LYS A 203 25.92 -29.24 -3.19
CA LYS A 203 27.28 -29.72 -3.33
C LYS A 203 27.27 -31.25 -3.26
N THR A 204 27.67 -31.92 -4.33
CA THR A 204 27.76 -33.38 -4.38
C THR A 204 29.19 -33.78 -4.74
N GLY A 205 29.96 -34.24 -3.74
CA GLY A 205 31.38 -34.50 -3.91
C GLY A 205 32.16 -33.23 -4.32
N ASN A 206 32.78 -33.27 -5.49
CA ASN A 206 33.56 -32.17 -6.04
C ASN A 206 32.73 -31.25 -6.99
N LYS A 207 31.46 -31.58 -7.28
CA LYS A 207 30.57 -30.81 -8.14
C LYS A 207 29.71 -29.88 -7.28
N VAL A 208 29.74 -28.58 -7.57
CA VAL A 208 28.84 -27.59 -7.01
C VAL A 208 27.86 -27.19 -8.10
N VAL A 209 26.57 -27.29 -7.84
CA VAL A 209 25.51 -26.81 -8.73
C VAL A 209 25.15 -25.40 -8.29
N LEU A 210 25.30 -24.44 -9.20
CA LEU A 210 24.97 -23.04 -8.98
C LEU A 210 23.54 -22.74 -9.39
N LEU A 211 22.97 -21.67 -8.86
CA LEU A 211 21.62 -21.22 -9.26
C LEU A 211 21.52 -20.92 -10.76
N SER A 212 22.57 -20.37 -11.37
CA SER A 212 22.65 -20.14 -12.81
C SER A 212 22.55 -21.40 -13.67
N ASP A 213 22.91 -22.58 -13.12
CA ASP A 213 22.86 -23.82 -13.85
C ASP A 213 21.43 -24.33 -14.04
N VAL A 214 20.52 -23.97 -13.12
CA VAL A 214 19.15 -24.49 -13.04
C VAL A 214 18.07 -23.42 -13.21
N ALA A 215 18.44 -22.13 -13.25
CA ALA A 215 17.49 -21.02 -13.36
C ALA A 215 18.00 -19.89 -14.24
N ASN A 216 17.07 -19.14 -14.83
CA ASN A 216 17.33 -17.83 -15.40
C ASN A 216 17.01 -16.74 -14.35
N ILE A 217 17.90 -15.75 -14.21
CA ILE A 217 17.81 -14.73 -13.18
C ILE A 217 17.80 -13.36 -13.86
N GLU A 218 16.76 -12.58 -13.55
CA GLU A 218 16.57 -11.25 -14.13
C GLU A 218 15.96 -10.27 -13.10
N PHE A 219 16.15 -8.98 -13.33
CA PHE A 219 15.36 -7.95 -12.63
C PHE A 219 13.96 -7.87 -13.21
N GLY A 220 12.97 -7.77 -12.36
CA GLY A 220 11.60 -7.59 -12.77
C GLY A 220 10.71 -7.12 -11.63
N PRO A 221 9.45 -6.82 -11.90
CA PRO A 221 8.52 -6.44 -10.85
C PRO A 221 8.13 -7.65 -9.98
N VAL A 222 7.89 -7.42 -8.70
CA VAL A 222 7.33 -8.44 -7.78
C VAL A 222 6.02 -9.01 -8.33
N SER A 223 5.18 -8.15 -8.91
CA SER A 223 3.92 -8.54 -9.53
C SER A 223 3.67 -7.77 -10.82
N GLU A 224 3.25 -8.47 -11.87
CA GLU A 224 2.80 -7.86 -13.12
C GLU A 224 1.31 -7.50 -13.13
N LYS A 225 0.58 -7.91 -12.08
CA LYS A 225 -0.87 -7.74 -11.98
C LYS A 225 -1.29 -6.31 -11.61
N THR A 226 -0.35 -5.52 -11.10
CA THR A 226 -0.63 -4.14 -10.67
C THR A 226 -0.34 -3.19 -11.83
N LEU A 227 -1.36 -2.41 -12.21
CA LEU A 227 -1.27 -1.44 -13.28
C LEU A 227 -2.08 -0.20 -12.91
N PHE A 228 -1.45 0.97 -12.99
CA PHE A 228 -2.14 2.25 -12.94
C PHE A 228 -2.09 2.90 -14.32
N LYS A 229 -3.24 3.36 -14.81
CA LYS A 229 -3.34 4.10 -16.07
C LYS A 229 -4.06 5.40 -15.82
N SER A 230 -3.47 6.48 -16.30
CA SER A 230 -4.10 7.79 -16.39
C SER A 230 -3.96 8.29 -17.83
N GLN A 231 -5.06 8.72 -18.43
CA GLN A 231 -5.08 9.21 -19.80
C GLN A 231 -5.76 10.56 -19.84
N THR A 232 -5.17 11.49 -20.57
CA THR A 232 -5.76 12.78 -20.92
C THR A 232 -5.85 12.92 -22.44
N LYS A 233 -6.63 13.91 -22.93
CA LYS A 233 -6.79 14.15 -24.38
C LYS A 233 -5.45 14.30 -25.12
N ASP A 234 -4.45 14.87 -24.44
CA ASP A 234 -3.15 15.23 -25.05
C ASP A 234 -2.05 14.20 -24.77
N GLN A 235 -2.32 13.18 -23.96
CA GLN A 235 -1.32 12.21 -23.53
C GLN A 235 -1.91 10.79 -23.55
N VAL A 236 -1.60 10.08 -24.64
CA VAL A 236 -1.99 8.69 -24.85
C VAL A 236 -0.76 7.81 -24.68
N ASN A 237 -0.91 6.66 -24.01
CA ASN A 237 0.12 5.63 -23.83
C ASN A 237 1.36 6.04 -22.99
N LEU A 238 1.26 7.01 -22.09
CA LEU A 238 2.32 7.28 -21.13
C LEU A 238 2.34 6.22 -20.02
N LYS A 239 3.53 5.83 -19.62
CA LYS A 239 3.73 5.09 -18.37
C LYS A 239 3.39 6.01 -17.21
N THR A 240 2.63 5.48 -16.26
CA THR A 240 2.05 6.32 -15.21
C THR A 240 1.98 5.58 -13.89
N VAL A 241 2.34 6.28 -12.82
CA VAL A 241 2.18 5.84 -11.43
C VAL A 241 1.27 6.82 -10.72
N GLY A 242 0.32 6.30 -9.92
CA GLY A 242 -0.61 7.11 -9.14
C GLY A 242 -0.09 7.35 -7.73
N ILE A 243 -0.27 8.57 -7.21
CA ILE A 243 0.02 8.89 -5.81
C ILE A 243 -1.29 9.33 -5.17
N GLY A 244 -1.86 8.46 -4.34
CA GLY A 244 -3.09 8.71 -3.60
C GLY A 244 -2.79 9.31 -2.24
N ILE A 245 -3.28 10.52 -1.99
CA ILE A 245 -3.09 11.24 -0.74
C ILE A 245 -4.38 11.19 0.07
N TYR A 246 -4.29 10.69 1.29
CA TYR A 246 -5.41 10.54 2.21
C TYR A 246 -5.30 11.54 3.35
N ALA A 247 -6.40 12.19 3.67
CA ALA A 247 -6.46 13.09 4.82
C ALA A 247 -6.38 12.32 6.13
N ARG A 248 -5.85 12.95 7.16
CA ARG A 248 -5.99 12.50 8.54
C ARG A 248 -7.45 12.64 8.97
N SER A 249 -7.91 11.78 9.88
CA SER A 249 -9.28 11.87 10.42
C SER A 249 -9.55 13.26 10.99
N GLY A 250 -10.71 13.84 10.65
CA GLY A 250 -11.10 15.18 11.08
C GLY A 250 -10.43 16.35 10.36
N ALA A 251 -9.55 16.10 9.40
CA ALA A 251 -8.89 17.18 8.65
C ALA A 251 -9.82 17.76 7.56
N SER A 252 -9.68 19.06 7.32
CA SER A 252 -10.36 19.74 6.20
C SER A 252 -9.81 19.29 4.86
N THR A 253 -10.68 18.71 4.04
CA THR A 253 -10.33 18.26 2.69
C THR A 253 -9.91 19.43 1.78
N VAL A 254 -10.53 20.60 1.96
CA VAL A 254 -10.26 21.80 1.14
C VAL A 254 -8.88 22.37 1.49
N GLU A 255 -8.61 22.60 2.78
CA GLU A 255 -7.29 23.11 3.23
C GLU A 255 -6.16 22.18 2.81
N LEU A 256 -6.34 20.87 3.01
CA LEU A 256 -5.35 19.90 2.60
C LEU A 256 -5.11 19.92 1.08
N SER A 257 -6.19 20.07 0.29
CA SER A 257 -6.08 20.18 -1.16
C SER A 257 -5.22 21.38 -1.57
N ASP A 258 -5.41 22.53 -0.92
CA ASP A 258 -4.66 23.74 -1.24
C ASP A 258 -3.18 23.62 -0.85
N ASP A 259 -2.89 23.01 0.28
CA ASP A 259 -1.50 22.76 0.69
C ASP A 259 -0.81 21.76 -0.25
N ILE A 260 -1.52 20.73 -0.72
CA ILE A 260 -0.99 19.81 -1.73
C ILE A 260 -0.73 20.55 -3.06
N LYS A 261 -1.63 21.41 -3.53
CA LYS A 261 -1.44 22.21 -4.76
C LYS A 261 -0.20 23.12 -4.67
N LYS A 262 0.02 23.77 -3.53
CA LYS A 262 1.25 24.56 -3.26
C LYS A 262 2.47 23.65 -3.36
N LYS A 263 2.45 22.50 -2.69
CA LYS A 263 3.57 21.55 -2.70
C LYS A 263 3.86 21.00 -4.09
N ILE A 264 2.84 20.69 -4.89
CA ILE A 264 3.01 20.30 -6.31
C ILE A 264 3.79 21.37 -7.09
N THR A 265 3.49 22.64 -6.86
CA THR A 265 4.18 23.74 -7.55
C THR A 265 5.66 23.82 -7.17
N GLU A 266 6.01 23.49 -5.93
CA GLU A 266 7.40 23.41 -5.47
C GLU A 266 8.10 22.18 -6.07
N VAL A 267 7.46 21.02 -5.95
CA VAL A 267 7.98 19.72 -6.46
C VAL A 267 8.27 19.79 -7.95
N LYS A 268 7.37 20.40 -8.73
CA LYS A 268 7.55 20.55 -10.18
C LYS A 268 8.83 21.27 -10.59
N LYS A 269 9.36 22.14 -9.74
CA LYS A 269 10.63 22.86 -10.00
C LYS A 269 11.85 21.98 -9.85
N SER A 270 11.75 20.91 -9.08
CA SER A 270 12.83 19.96 -8.78
C SER A 270 12.66 18.59 -9.45
N LEU A 271 11.60 18.41 -10.25
CA LEU A 271 11.40 17.18 -10.99
C LEU A 271 12.49 16.96 -12.03
N PRO A 272 13.03 15.75 -12.17
CA PRO A 272 13.89 15.38 -13.27
C PRO A 272 13.25 15.58 -14.63
N ASP A 273 14.07 15.83 -15.65
CA ASP A 273 13.61 15.98 -17.02
C ASP A 273 12.89 14.72 -17.51
N GLY A 274 11.80 14.92 -18.24
CA GLY A 274 10.97 13.82 -18.77
C GLY A 274 9.91 13.30 -17.80
N LEU A 275 9.82 13.81 -16.57
CA LEU A 275 8.74 13.54 -15.64
C LEU A 275 7.68 14.64 -15.65
N ASP A 276 6.42 14.25 -15.59
CA ASP A 276 5.30 15.18 -15.43
C ASP A 276 4.40 14.73 -14.29
N LEU A 277 4.11 15.65 -13.37
CA LEU A 277 3.26 15.42 -12.19
C LEU A 277 1.97 16.23 -12.35
N ARG A 278 0.82 15.55 -12.33
CA ARG A 278 -0.49 16.18 -12.51
C ARG A 278 -1.49 15.71 -11.46
N ILE A 279 -2.50 16.54 -11.21
CA ILE A 279 -3.67 16.16 -10.41
C ILE A 279 -4.62 15.38 -11.33
N SER A 280 -4.87 14.11 -11.01
CA SER A 280 -5.82 13.26 -11.73
C SER A 280 -7.22 13.32 -11.13
N PHE A 281 -7.30 13.47 -9.80
CA PHE A 281 -8.56 13.57 -9.07
C PHE A 281 -8.37 14.45 -7.85
N ASN A 282 -9.34 15.34 -7.58
CA ASN A 282 -9.37 16.17 -6.39
C ASN A 282 -10.78 16.20 -5.80
N ARG A 283 -10.93 15.60 -4.62
CA ARG A 283 -12.20 15.56 -3.91
C ARG A 283 -12.65 16.95 -3.43
N ALA A 284 -11.70 17.84 -3.12
CA ALA A 284 -12.02 19.19 -2.66
C ALA A 284 -12.89 19.97 -3.67
N ASN A 285 -12.71 19.73 -4.97
CA ASN A 285 -13.51 20.38 -6.00
C ASN A 285 -15.03 20.12 -5.81
N TYR A 286 -15.41 18.91 -5.40
CA TYR A 286 -16.81 18.56 -5.14
C TYR A 286 -17.33 19.22 -3.86
N VAL A 287 -16.48 19.31 -2.84
CA VAL A 287 -16.82 19.96 -1.56
C VAL A 287 -16.98 21.45 -1.77
N GLU A 288 -16.05 22.10 -2.48
CA GLU A 288 -16.10 23.52 -2.83
C GLU A 288 -17.36 23.86 -3.64
N ALA A 289 -17.68 23.05 -4.67
CA ALA A 289 -18.88 23.23 -5.46
C ALA A 289 -20.17 23.12 -4.62
N ALA A 290 -20.22 22.15 -3.70
CA ALA A 290 -21.36 22.00 -2.80
C ALA A 290 -21.50 23.19 -1.84
N ILE A 291 -20.40 23.70 -1.30
CA ILE A 291 -20.38 24.88 -0.43
C ILE A 291 -20.85 26.13 -1.21
N GLU A 292 -20.36 26.30 -2.43
CA GLU A 292 -20.76 27.42 -3.29
C GLU A 292 -22.27 27.40 -3.60
N GLU A 293 -22.83 26.23 -3.85
CA GLU A 293 -24.25 26.06 -4.09
C GLU A 293 -25.10 26.40 -2.84
N VAL A 294 -24.63 26.02 -1.64
CA VAL A 294 -25.26 26.40 -0.39
C VAL A 294 -25.25 27.93 -0.20
N TYR A 295 -24.12 28.59 -0.47
CA TYR A 295 -24.06 30.04 -0.38
C TYR A 295 -24.99 30.74 -1.39
N LYS A 296 -25.08 30.25 -2.64
CA LYS A 296 -26.01 30.76 -3.64
C LYS A 296 -27.47 30.63 -3.19
N THR A 297 -27.84 29.45 -2.70
CA THR A 297 -29.22 29.22 -2.25
C THR A 297 -29.57 30.05 -1.02
N LEU A 298 -28.65 30.26 -0.08
CA LEU A 298 -28.81 31.14 1.06
C LEU A 298 -28.99 32.59 0.60
N LEU A 299 -28.19 33.05 -0.35
CA LEU A 299 -28.31 34.41 -0.90
C LEU A 299 -29.67 34.61 -1.57
N ILE A 300 -30.11 33.65 -2.41
CA ILE A 300 -31.42 33.70 -3.06
C ILE A 300 -32.54 33.73 -2.02
N ALA A 301 -32.48 32.84 -1.02
CA ALA A 301 -33.47 32.82 0.04
C ALA A 301 -33.51 34.14 0.83
N PHE A 302 -32.35 34.70 1.14
CA PHE A 302 -32.24 35.99 1.84
C PHE A 302 -32.89 37.11 1.01
N ILE A 303 -32.57 37.23 -0.29
CA ILE A 303 -33.15 38.20 -1.18
C ILE A 303 -34.66 38.04 -1.26
N LEU A 304 -35.15 36.79 -1.33
CA LEU A 304 -36.58 36.51 -1.44
C LEU A 304 -37.33 36.90 -0.15
N VAL A 305 -36.73 36.61 1.01
CA VAL A 305 -37.27 37.02 2.33
C VAL A 305 -37.33 38.55 2.41
N VAL A 306 -36.25 39.25 2.05
CA VAL A 306 -36.22 40.72 2.06
C VAL A 306 -37.28 41.29 1.10
N LEU A 307 -37.44 40.72 -0.08
CA LEU A 307 -38.43 41.13 -1.06
C LEU A 307 -39.86 40.93 -0.56
N ILE A 308 -40.14 39.79 0.08
CA ILE A 308 -41.46 39.53 0.70
C ILE A 308 -41.74 40.55 1.82
N ILE A 309 -40.77 40.76 2.72
CA ILE A 309 -40.90 41.76 3.79
C ILE A 309 -41.16 43.15 3.19
N TYR A 310 -40.41 43.53 2.15
CA TYR A 310 -40.61 44.82 1.48
C TYR A 310 -42.01 44.95 0.88
N LEU A 311 -42.53 43.92 0.20
CA LEU A 311 -43.86 43.89 -0.41
C LEU A 311 -44.99 43.96 0.63
N PHE A 312 -44.82 43.34 1.81
CA PHE A 312 -45.85 43.32 2.85
C PHE A 312 -45.77 44.50 3.83
N LEU A 313 -44.56 45.01 4.14
CA LEU A 313 -44.39 46.17 5.04
C LEU A 313 -44.25 47.51 4.27
N GLY A 314 -43.83 47.49 3.01
CA GLY A 314 -43.63 48.71 2.23
C GLY A 314 -44.91 49.42 1.75
N ASN A 315 -46.07 48.95 2.21
CA ASN A 315 -47.36 49.53 1.93
C ASN A 315 -47.94 50.26 3.14
N LEU A 316 -47.10 50.88 3.96
CA LEU A 316 -47.46 51.83 5.04
C LEU A 316 -46.94 53.21 4.68
#